data_661370e2ef1fba1bf944e6492d159d20
#
_entry.id   661370e2ef1fba1bf944e6492d159d20
#
_cell.length_a   1.000
_cell.length_b   1.000
_cell.length_c   1.000
_cell.angle_alpha   90.00
_cell.angle_beta   90.00
_cell.angle_gamma   90.00
#
_symmetry.space_group_name_H-M   'P 1'
#
loop_
_entity.id
_entity.type
_entity.pdbx_description
1 polymer ?
#
loop_
_entity_poly.entity_id
_entity_poly.type
_entity_poly.pdbx_seq_one_letter_code
_entity_poly.pdbx_strand_id
1 'polypeptide(L)'
;MTSEVTMTATNANWIMHPGAYIKEEMEERGWSQRDLAFILGGSEQAINPILNGKRGISPEMAKALGEAFDVPAEFFANLQQAYDLAQARTPDVSVAMRRNMQSTYPVREMIRRGWIEQSDAAMLETQLVRFFDVKNPSEIPYLVHAAKKSRYEEREIPAAQLAWLFRVRQIAKSISVQKYSEKALRNALNDLQGLLYAPEEARHVPRILMECGVRFILVEKLPQADIDGVCFWLNERSPVIGMSTRRDKIDNFWFVLRHEIEHVLQMHGQDTEMIDAELEGERAGTGSSIPEEERIANGAAANFCVPTEKLDSFMKRKHPFYYEKDVIAFARIIGRHPGLIVGQMQYRLDRYDYLARYLAKIRQFVLPGSIADGWGQVVPVSL
;
A
#
# COMPACT_ATOMS: atom_id res chain seq x y z
N MET A 1 28.40 0.27 -27.82
CA MET A 1 27.60 0.24 -29.07
C MET A 1 26.84 -1.07 -29.07
N THR A 2 25.70 -1.10 -28.45
CA THR A 2 24.75 -2.23 -28.44
C THR A 2 23.56 -1.79 -29.26
N SER A 3 23.40 -2.40 -30.43
CA SER A 3 22.31 -2.16 -31.37
C SER A 3 21.01 -2.73 -30.78
N GLU A 4 20.10 -1.86 -30.39
CA GLU A 4 18.70 -2.20 -30.16
C GLU A 4 18.08 -2.63 -31.50
N VAL A 5 17.76 -3.90 -31.61
CA VAL A 5 16.94 -4.43 -32.69
C VAL A 5 15.48 -4.02 -32.38
N THR A 6 15.07 -2.94 -33.01
CA THR A 6 13.66 -2.54 -33.03
C THR A 6 12.91 -3.55 -33.90
N MET A 7 12.24 -4.52 -33.28
CA MET A 7 11.29 -5.40 -33.97
C MET A 7 10.08 -4.57 -34.38
N THR A 8 10.09 -4.08 -35.60
CA THR A 8 8.96 -3.41 -36.24
C THR A 8 7.83 -4.41 -36.50
N ALA A 9 6.60 -4.01 -36.23
CA ALA A 9 5.34 -4.76 -36.30
C ALA A 9 4.88 -5.11 -37.73
N THR A 10 5.77 -5.63 -38.59
CA THR A 10 5.47 -5.87 -40.02
C THR A 10 5.52 -7.35 -40.42
N ASN A 11 5.62 -8.30 -39.50
CA ASN A 11 5.84 -9.72 -39.84
C ASN A 11 4.64 -10.67 -39.57
N ALA A 12 3.42 -10.19 -39.36
CA ALA A 12 2.27 -11.08 -39.11
C ALA A 12 1.72 -11.80 -40.38
N ASN A 13 2.17 -11.43 -41.55
CA ASN A 13 1.58 -11.96 -42.80
C ASN A 13 2.30 -13.19 -43.42
N TRP A 14 3.30 -13.76 -42.75
CA TRP A 14 4.10 -14.86 -43.29
C TRP A 14 3.89 -16.22 -42.63
N ILE A 15 3.07 -16.27 -41.55
CA ILE A 15 2.81 -17.53 -40.88
C ILE A 15 1.64 -18.23 -41.57
N MET A 16 1.96 -19.24 -42.34
CA MET A 16 0.96 -20.05 -43.03
C MET A 16 0.23 -20.96 -42.05
N HIS A 17 -1.03 -21.28 -42.37
CA HIS A 17 -1.81 -22.26 -41.59
C HIS A 17 -1.07 -23.62 -41.65
N PRO A 18 -1.01 -24.36 -40.51
CA PRO A 18 -0.36 -25.66 -40.43
C PRO A 18 -0.78 -26.66 -41.49
N GLY A 19 -2.02 -26.54 -41.97
CA GLY A 19 -2.52 -27.37 -43.07
C GLY A 19 -1.70 -27.25 -44.38
N ALA A 20 -1.01 -26.12 -44.57
CA ALA A 20 -0.10 -25.96 -45.74
C ALA A 20 1.11 -26.87 -45.60
N TYR A 21 1.74 -26.89 -44.43
CA TYR A 21 2.87 -27.79 -44.13
C TYR A 21 2.48 -29.26 -44.23
N ILE A 22 1.27 -29.62 -43.80
CA ILE A 22 0.78 -30.99 -43.96
C ILE A 22 0.62 -31.36 -45.41
N LYS A 23 0.18 -30.44 -46.30
CA LYS A 23 0.07 -30.68 -47.73
C LYS A 23 1.46 -30.89 -48.38
N GLU A 24 2.44 -30.07 -48.02
CA GLU A 24 3.81 -30.20 -48.50
C GLU A 24 4.39 -31.55 -48.11
N GLU A 25 4.25 -31.98 -46.89
CA GLU A 25 4.71 -33.28 -46.38
C GLU A 25 4.01 -34.48 -47.08
N MET A 26 2.71 -34.31 -47.37
CA MET A 26 1.97 -35.31 -48.13
C MET A 26 2.46 -35.41 -49.59
N GLU A 27 2.70 -34.24 -50.25
CA GLU A 27 3.21 -34.18 -51.64
C GLU A 27 4.59 -34.82 -51.76
N GLU A 28 5.51 -34.58 -50.85
CA GLU A 28 6.83 -35.19 -50.83
C GLU A 28 6.80 -36.72 -50.69
N ARG A 29 5.79 -37.25 -49.96
CA ARG A 29 5.60 -38.69 -49.76
C ARG A 29 4.70 -39.34 -50.81
N GLY A 30 4.11 -38.52 -51.68
CA GLY A 30 3.15 -38.99 -52.66
C GLY A 30 1.83 -39.45 -52.08
N TRP A 31 1.45 -38.94 -50.92
CA TRP A 31 0.21 -39.33 -50.22
C TRP A 31 -0.98 -38.51 -50.70
N SER A 32 -2.10 -39.21 -50.95
CA SER A 32 -3.40 -38.58 -51.12
C SER A 32 -4.06 -38.24 -49.78
N GLN A 33 -5.12 -37.45 -49.82
CA GLN A 33 -5.95 -37.19 -48.62
C GLN A 33 -6.54 -38.50 -48.06
N ARG A 34 -6.82 -39.49 -48.91
CA ARG A 34 -7.28 -40.84 -48.50
C ARG A 34 -6.21 -41.59 -47.73
N ASP A 35 -4.98 -41.48 -48.22
CA ASP A 35 -3.84 -42.15 -47.57
C ASP A 35 -3.61 -41.57 -46.18
N LEU A 36 -3.59 -40.26 -46.05
CA LEU A 36 -3.46 -39.57 -44.73
C LEU A 36 -4.64 -39.92 -43.85
N ALA A 37 -5.88 -39.91 -44.37
CA ALA A 37 -7.07 -40.29 -43.59
C ALA A 37 -6.97 -41.76 -43.07
N PHE A 38 -6.48 -42.66 -43.91
CA PHE A 38 -6.25 -44.06 -43.50
C PHE A 38 -5.17 -44.15 -42.43
N ILE A 39 -4.03 -43.49 -42.59
CA ILE A 39 -2.93 -43.46 -41.61
C ILE A 39 -3.41 -42.95 -40.25
N LEU A 40 -4.20 -41.90 -40.25
CA LEU A 40 -4.73 -41.29 -38.98
C LEU A 40 -5.95 -42.02 -38.42
N GLY A 41 -6.39 -43.12 -39.05
CA GLY A 41 -7.57 -43.85 -38.60
C GLY A 41 -8.89 -43.06 -38.65
N GLY A 42 -8.95 -42.07 -39.55
CA GLY A 42 -10.06 -41.11 -39.68
C GLY A 42 -10.73 -41.11 -41.08
N SER A 43 -11.51 -40.07 -41.35
CA SER A 43 -12.14 -39.84 -42.63
C SER A 43 -11.57 -38.63 -43.36
N GLU A 44 -11.62 -38.62 -44.71
CA GLU A 44 -11.26 -37.46 -45.51
C GLU A 44 -12.02 -36.22 -45.13
N GLN A 45 -13.30 -36.36 -44.70
CA GLN A 45 -14.14 -35.26 -44.21
C GLN A 45 -13.58 -34.61 -42.95
N ALA A 46 -12.86 -35.34 -42.11
CA ALA A 46 -12.27 -34.82 -40.86
C ALA A 46 -10.96 -34.06 -41.14
N ILE A 47 -10.21 -34.43 -42.16
CA ILE A 47 -8.87 -33.92 -42.50
C ILE A 47 -8.97 -32.71 -43.46
N ASN A 48 -9.88 -32.74 -44.41
CA ASN A 48 -10.02 -31.72 -45.42
C ASN A 48 -10.17 -30.28 -44.85
N PRO A 49 -10.94 -30.03 -43.76
CA PRO A 49 -11.00 -28.69 -43.14
C PRO A 49 -9.63 -28.21 -42.59
N ILE A 50 -8.82 -29.13 -42.06
CA ILE A 50 -7.47 -28.83 -41.55
C ILE A 50 -6.54 -28.44 -42.70
N LEU A 51 -6.50 -29.26 -43.75
CA LEU A 51 -5.70 -28.99 -44.93
C LEU A 51 -6.03 -27.68 -45.63
N ASN A 52 -7.30 -27.29 -45.61
CA ASN A 52 -7.77 -26.06 -46.23
C ASN A 52 -7.81 -24.85 -45.25
N GLY A 53 -7.20 -24.95 -44.06
CA GLY A 53 -7.10 -23.84 -43.12
C GLY A 53 -8.43 -23.43 -42.47
N LYS A 54 -9.47 -24.26 -42.59
CA LYS A 54 -10.80 -24.00 -42.01
C LYS A 54 -10.95 -24.50 -40.56
N ARG A 55 -10.01 -25.34 -40.13
CA ARG A 55 -10.00 -25.93 -38.77
C ARG A 55 -8.55 -26.06 -38.32
N GLY A 56 -8.30 -25.68 -37.06
CA GLY A 56 -7.01 -25.83 -36.40
C GLY A 56 -6.69 -27.27 -36.03
N ILE A 57 -5.45 -27.52 -35.65
CA ILE A 57 -4.91 -28.79 -35.17
C ILE A 57 -5.09 -28.87 -33.67
N SER A 58 -5.86 -29.88 -33.18
CA SER A 58 -5.95 -30.15 -31.75
C SER A 58 -4.67 -30.86 -31.25
N PRO A 59 -4.41 -30.87 -29.92
CA PRO A 59 -3.27 -31.62 -29.36
C PRO A 59 -3.28 -33.10 -29.73
N GLU A 60 -4.44 -33.75 -29.80
CA GLU A 60 -4.60 -35.13 -30.21
C GLU A 60 -4.24 -35.31 -31.68
N MET A 61 -4.69 -34.38 -32.52
CA MET A 61 -4.35 -34.40 -33.95
C MET A 61 -2.84 -34.13 -34.16
N ALA A 62 -2.24 -33.23 -33.38
CA ALA A 62 -0.79 -32.97 -33.44
C ALA A 62 0.03 -34.24 -33.11
N LYS A 63 -0.41 -35.01 -32.13
CA LYS A 63 0.21 -36.31 -31.81
C LYS A 63 0.08 -37.30 -32.98
N ALA A 64 -1.12 -37.44 -33.50
CA ALA A 64 -1.39 -38.37 -34.60
C ALA A 64 -0.59 -37.97 -35.88
N LEU A 65 -0.48 -36.69 -36.20
CA LEU A 65 0.32 -36.17 -37.27
C LEU A 65 1.82 -36.37 -37.03
N GLY A 66 2.27 -36.18 -35.78
CA GLY A 66 3.65 -36.47 -35.36
C GLY A 66 4.05 -37.91 -35.68
N GLU A 67 3.23 -38.88 -35.30
CA GLU A 67 3.42 -40.33 -35.57
C GLU A 67 3.33 -40.60 -37.11
N ALA A 68 2.38 -39.99 -37.81
CA ALA A 68 2.21 -40.20 -39.24
C ALA A 68 3.39 -39.70 -40.06
N PHE A 69 3.99 -38.60 -39.68
CA PHE A 69 5.11 -37.97 -40.43
C PHE A 69 6.50 -38.22 -39.84
N ASP A 70 6.58 -38.95 -38.75
CA ASP A 70 7.82 -39.25 -38.01
C ASP A 70 8.51 -37.94 -37.52
N VAL A 71 7.73 -37.04 -36.93
CA VAL A 71 8.21 -35.81 -36.30
C VAL A 71 7.64 -35.63 -34.91
N PRO A 72 8.30 -34.89 -34.01
CA PRO A 72 7.74 -34.60 -32.68
C PRO A 72 6.37 -33.94 -32.79
N ALA A 73 5.41 -34.37 -31.96
CA ALA A 73 4.05 -33.80 -31.93
C ALA A 73 4.04 -32.29 -31.68
N GLU A 74 5.05 -31.80 -30.95
CA GLU A 74 5.29 -30.38 -30.64
C GLU A 74 5.48 -29.56 -31.90
N PHE A 75 5.97 -30.15 -32.98
CA PHE A 75 6.15 -29.44 -34.26
C PHE A 75 4.80 -28.89 -34.76
N PHE A 76 3.79 -29.73 -34.90
CA PHE A 76 2.46 -29.33 -35.36
C PHE A 76 1.72 -28.47 -34.34
N ALA A 77 1.89 -28.76 -33.05
CA ALA A 77 1.30 -27.94 -31.98
C ALA A 77 1.87 -26.51 -32.00
N ASN A 78 3.19 -26.36 -32.14
CA ASN A 78 3.86 -25.05 -32.23
C ASN A 78 3.47 -24.27 -33.50
N LEU A 79 3.33 -24.95 -34.64
CA LEU A 79 2.84 -24.34 -35.89
C LEU A 79 1.41 -23.76 -35.67
N GLN A 80 0.52 -24.54 -35.06
CA GLN A 80 -0.83 -24.07 -34.77
C GLN A 80 -0.82 -22.88 -33.80
N GLN A 81 -0.06 -22.98 -32.73
CA GLN A 81 0.06 -21.89 -31.76
C GLN A 81 0.62 -20.61 -32.39
N ALA A 82 1.64 -20.72 -33.23
CA ALA A 82 2.22 -19.57 -33.94
C ALA A 82 1.21 -18.93 -34.87
N TYR A 83 0.44 -19.75 -35.61
CA TYR A 83 -0.63 -19.28 -36.48
C TYR A 83 -1.73 -18.58 -35.70
N ASP A 84 -2.23 -19.16 -34.61
CA ASP A 84 -3.29 -18.60 -33.79
C ASP A 84 -2.87 -17.28 -33.17
N LEU A 85 -1.62 -17.15 -32.68
CA LEU A 85 -1.07 -15.92 -32.17
C LEU A 85 -0.96 -14.82 -33.24
N ALA A 86 -0.58 -15.21 -34.44
CA ALA A 86 -0.48 -14.27 -35.59
C ALA A 86 -1.86 -13.74 -36.04
N GLN A 87 -2.90 -14.57 -35.92
CA GLN A 87 -4.29 -14.19 -36.23
C GLN A 87 -4.99 -13.48 -35.07
N ALA A 88 -4.44 -13.57 -33.84
CA ALA A 88 -5.01 -12.94 -32.67
C ALA A 88 -4.95 -11.41 -32.81
N ARG A 89 -6.01 -10.75 -32.34
CA ARG A 89 -6.03 -9.28 -32.29
C ARG A 89 -4.90 -8.77 -31.39
N THR A 90 -4.18 -7.75 -31.85
CA THR A 90 -3.22 -7.05 -31.00
C THR A 90 -3.92 -6.59 -29.73
N PRO A 91 -3.31 -6.79 -28.57
CA PRO A 91 -3.88 -6.30 -27.32
C PRO A 91 -4.13 -4.80 -27.38
N ASP A 92 -5.21 -4.35 -26.76
CA ASP A 92 -5.47 -2.92 -26.59
C ASP A 92 -4.29 -2.29 -25.82
N VAL A 93 -3.80 -1.16 -26.30
CA VAL A 93 -2.73 -0.35 -25.67
C VAL A 93 -3.06 -0.07 -24.20
N SER A 94 -4.33 0.04 -23.85
CA SER A 94 -4.81 0.24 -22.50
C SER A 94 -4.38 -0.87 -21.52
N VAL A 95 -4.10 -2.08 -22.00
CA VAL A 95 -3.62 -3.19 -21.15
C VAL A 95 -2.23 -2.87 -20.60
N ALA A 96 -1.32 -2.42 -21.46
CA ALA A 96 0.02 -2.01 -21.05
C ALA A 96 -0.02 -0.78 -20.12
N MET A 97 -0.86 0.21 -20.43
CA MET A 97 -1.04 1.40 -19.60
C MET A 97 -1.56 1.01 -18.19
N ARG A 98 -2.61 0.21 -18.10
CA ARG A 98 -3.15 -0.25 -16.79
C ARG A 98 -2.12 -1.06 -16.01
N ARG A 99 -1.35 -1.92 -16.67
CA ARG A 99 -0.27 -2.66 -16.03
C ARG A 99 0.75 -1.71 -15.42
N ASN A 100 1.21 -0.72 -16.17
CA ASN A 100 2.19 0.26 -15.70
C ASN A 100 1.64 1.06 -14.51
N MET A 101 0.42 1.58 -14.60
CA MET A 101 -0.24 2.28 -13.50
C MET A 101 -0.37 1.41 -12.25
N GLN A 102 -0.84 0.16 -12.39
CA GLN A 102 -1.03 -0.74 -11.25
C GLN A 102 0.29 -1.22 -10.62
N SER A 103 1.36 -1.34 -11.41
CA SER A 103 2.70 -1.67 -10.88
C SER A 103 3.35 -0.51 -10.12
N THR A 104 2.96 0.72 -10.46
CA THR A 104 3.50 1.93 -9.85
C THR A 104 2.66 2.38 -8.65
N TYR A 105 1.33 2.26 -8.72
CA TYR A 105 0.38 2.73 -7.68
C TYR A 105 -0.67 1.68 -7.38
N PRO A 106 -1.26 1.68 -6.18
CA PRO A 106 -2.33 0.75 -5.79
C PRO A 106 -3.68 1.16 -6.40
N VAL A 107 -3.74 1.31 -7.74
CA VAL A 107 -4.87 1.89 -8.49
C VAL A 107 -6.20 1.20 -8.15
N ARG A 108 -6.23 -0.14 -8.12
CA ARG A 108 -7.44 -0.89 -7.78
C ARG A 108 -7.96 -0.58 -6.37
N GLU A 109 -7.05 -0.41 -5.42
CA GLU A 109 -7.41 -0.07 -4.05
C GLU A 109 -7.91 1.39 -3.96
N MET A 110 -7.30 2.30 -4.71
CA MET A 110 -7.75 3.70 -4.80
C MET A 110 -9.16 3.78 -5.39
N ILE A 111 -9.47 3.00 -6.44
CA ILE A 111 -10.84 2.88 -7.01
C ILE A 111 -11.79 2.30 -5.96
N ARG A 112 -11.42 1.21 -5.30
CA ARG A 112 -12.25 0.57 -4.27
C ARG A 112 -12.64 1.52 -3.14
N ARG A 113 -11.77 2.45 -2.80
CA ARG A 113 -12.00 3.49 -1.77
C ARG A 113 -12.70 4.73 -2.28
N GLY A 114 -12.98 4.81 -3.59
CA GLY A 114 -13.57 6.00 -4.20
C GLY A 114 -12.64 7.21 -4.23
N TRP A 115 -11.31 7.00 -4.17
CA TRP A 115 -10.33 8.07 -4.30
C TRP A 115 -10.16 8.49 -5.75
N ILE A 116 -10.36 7.56 -6.67
CA ILE A 116 -10.47 7.76 -8.11
C ILE A 116 -11.59 6.87 -8.65
N GLU A 117 -12.17 7.23 -9.81
CA GLU A 117 -13.26 6.50 -10.43
C GLU A 117 -12.74 5.43 -11.39
N GLN A 118 -13.47 4.31 -11.49
CA GLN A 118 -13.21 3.31 -12.51
C GLN A 118 -13.53 3.86 -13.90
N SER A 119 -12.55 3.90 -14.79
CA SER A 119 -12.67 4.45 -16.13
C SER A 119 -11.71 3.78 -17.13
N ASP A 120 -11.65 4.27 -18.36
CA ASP A 120 -10.64 3.85 -19.31
C ASP A 120 -9.22 4.26 -18.87
N ALA A 121 -8.21 3.76 -19.56
CA ALA A 121 -6.81 3.95 -19.14
C ALA A 121 -6.36 5.43 -19.21
N ALA A 122 -6.82 6.18 -20.21
CA ALA A 122 -6.44 7.58 -20.37
C ALA A 122 -7.08 8.46 -19.27
N MET A 123 -8.34 8.19 -18.94
CA MET A 123 -9.03 8.87 -17.86
C MET A 123 -8.44 8.52 -16.50
N LEU A 124 -8.05 7.25 -16.27
CA LEU A 124 -7.36 6.84 -15.04
C LEU A 124 -6.04 7.59 -14.87
N GLU A 125 -5.26 7.75 -15.93
CA GLU A 125 -4.02 8.52 -15.91
C GLU A 125 -4.28 10.00 -15.55
N THR A 126 -5.31 10.59 -16.14
CA THR A 126 -5.74 11.95 -15.82
C THR A 126 -6.15 12.10 -14.34
N GLN A 127 -6.89 11.12 -13.82
CA GLN A 127 -7.29 11.10 -12.41
C GLN A 127 -6.07 10.95 -11.48
N LEU A 128 -5.07 10.14 -11.85
CA LEU A 128 -3.83 10.02 -11.07
C LEU A 128 -3.04 11.34 -11.06
N VAL A 129 -2.94 12.02 -12.20
CA VAL A 129 -2.32 13.35 -12.31
C VAL A 129 -2.99 14.33 -11.35
N ARG A 130 -4.32 14.38 -11.30
CA ARG A 130 -5.07 15.21 -10.36
C ARG A 130 -4.87 14.77 -8.92
N PHE A 131 -4.90 13.47 -8.66
CA PHE A 131 -4.77 12.91 -7.32
C PHE A 131 -3.42 13.29 -6.70
N PHE A 132 -2.35 13.24 -7.48
CA PHE A 132 -1.00 13.59 -7.04
C PHE A 132 -0.65 15.07 -7.23
N ASP A 133 -1.62 15.90 -7.68
CA ASP A 133 -1.46 17.35 -7.85
C ASP A 133 -0.23 17.73 -8.70
N VAL A 134 -0.03 17.03 -9.82
CA VAL A 134 1.08 17.20 -10.75
C VAL A 134 0.57 17.65 -12.13
N LYS A 135 1.47 18.16 -12.99
CA LYS A 135 1.10 18.65 -14.33
C LYS A 135 1.09 17.54 -15.38
N ASN A 136 2.01 16.59 -15.26
CA ASN A 136 2.19 15.50 -16.22
C ASN A 136 2.29 14.15 -15.50
N PRO A 137 1.92 13.03 -16.16
CA PRO A 137 2.07 11.69 -15.59
C PRO A 137 3.51 11.35 -15.19
N SER A 138 4.50 11.86 -15.92
CA SER A 138 5.92 11.66 -15.61
C SER A 138 6.41 12.41 -14.37
N GLU A 139 5.64 13.39 -13.89
CA GLU A 139 5.91 14.16 -12.69
C GLU A 139 5.21 13.58 -11.47
N ILE A 140 4.37 12.56 -11.64
CA ILE A 140 3.76 11.87 -10.50
C ILE A 140 4.92 11.43 -9.61
N PRO A 141 5.02 11.93 -8.37
CA PRO A 141 6.25 11.87 -7.63
C PRO A 141 6.71 10.44 -7.38
N TYR A 142 7.72 10.01 -8.11
CA TYR A 142 8.74 9.14 -7.56
C TYR A 142 9.44 9.99 -6.51
N LEU A 143 9.12 9.77 -5.29
CA LEU A 143 9.42 10.68 -4.21
C LEU A 143 10.87 11.08 -4.10
N VAL A 144 11.17 12.23 -4.63
CA VAL A 144 12.34 13.02 -4.23
C VAL A 144 12.22 13.44 -2.74
N HIS A 145 11.01 13.47 -2.18
CA HIS A 145 10.76 13.95 -0.81
C HIS A 145 11.10 12.94 0.28
N ALA A 146 10.97 11.66 0.00
CA ALA A 146 11.38 10.62 0.94
C ALA A 146 12.87 10.33 0.92
N ALA A 147 13.54 10.57 -0.19
CA ALA A 147 14.99 10.42 -0.29
C ALA A 147 15.78 11.35 0.67
N LYS A 148 15.17 12.44 1.15
CA LYS A 148 15.81 13.28 2.16
C LYS A 148 15.70 12.74 3.59
N LYS A 149 14.70 11.92 3.90
CA LYS A 149 14.56 11.30 5.21
C LYS A 149 15.54 10.16 5.44
N SER A 150 15.89 9.45 4.38
CA SER A 150 16.85 8.36 4.44
C SER A 150 18.28 8.82 4.11
N ARG A 151 18.82 9.79 4.83
CA ARG A 151 20.29 9.83 4.94
C ARG A 151 20.86 8.52 5.51
N TYR A 152 20.00 7.58 5.89
CA TYR A 152 20.38 6.31 6.52
C TYR A 152 19.92 5.05 5.80
N GLU A 153 18.90 5.11 4.91
CA GLU A 153 18.57 4.00 3.99
C GLU A 153 17.95 4.58 2.74
N GLU A 154 18.51 4.27 1.57
CA GLU A 154 17.99 4.56 0.22
C GLU A 154 16.72 3.74 -0.08
N ARG A 155 15.76 3.67 0.84
CA ARG A 155 14.48 3.01 0.59
C ARG A 155 13.51 3.99 -0.04
N GLU A 156 13.13 3.68 -1.27
CA GLU A 156 11.99 4.31 -1.93
C GLU A 156 10.74 4.15 -1.05
N ILE A 157 9.99 5.25 -0.82
CA ILE A 157 8.70 5.15 -0.13
C ILE A 157 7.76 4.28 -0.97
N PRO A 158 7.14 3.25 -0.39
CA PRO A 158 6.18 2.42 -1.08
C PRO A 158 5.04 3.27 -1.66
N ALA A 159 4.64 2.99 -2.90
CA ALA A 159 3.57 3.72 -3.60
C ALA A 159 2.26 3.78 -2.80
N ALA A 160 1.99 2.77 -1.97
CA ALA A 160 0.84 2.75 -1.07
C ALA A 160 0.93 3.80 0.05
N GLN A 161 2.11 4.04 0.60
CA GLN A 161 2.32 5.10 1.59
C GLN A 161 2.17 6.48 0.95
N LEU A 162 2.70 6.63 -0.27
CA LEU A 162 2.55 7.86 -1.04
C LEU A 162 1.10 8.19 -1.34
N ALA A 163 0.35 7.24 -1.87
CA ALA A 163 -1.08 7.43 -2.14
C ALA A 163 -1.86 7.79 -0.86
N TRP A 164 -1.51 7.16 0.26
CA TRP A 164 -2.09 7.48 1.56
C TRP A 164 -1.77 8.92 1.99
N LEU A 165 -0.51 9.34 1.88
CA LEU A 165 -0.07 10.70 2.22
C LEU A 165 -0.82 11.75 1.39
N PHE A 166 -0.91 11.55 0.07
CA PHE A 166 -1.62 12.48 -0.80
C PHE A 166 -3.11 12.55 -0.49
N ARG A 167 -3.72 11.42 -0.07
CA ARG A 167 -5.11 11.44 0.39
C ARG A 167 -5.28 12.27 1.67
N VAL A 168 -4.41 12.11 2.65
CA VAL A 168 -4.40 12.96 3.85
C VAL A 168 -4.25 14.44 3.46
N ARG A 169 -3.36 14.75 2.52
CA ARG A 169 -3.12 16.13 2.04
C ARG A 169 -4.35 16.73 1.33
N GLN A 170 -5.04 15.96 0.50
CA GLN A 170 -6.28 16.39 -0.15
C GLN A 170 -7.36 16.75 0.89
N ILE A 171 -7.57 15.86 1.85
CA ILE A 171 -8.52 16.08 2.93
C ILE A 171 -8.12 17.33 3.73
N ALA A 172 -6.84 17.46 4.08
CA ALA A 172 -6.33 18.62 4.82
C ALA A 172 -6.58 19.94 4.08
N LYS A 173 -6.44 19.97 2.75
CA LYS A 173 -6.73 21.15 1.93
C LYS A 173 -8.22 21.52 1.92
N SER A 174 -9.13 20.56 2.07
CA SER A 174 -10.59 20.75 2.01
C SER A 174 -11.20 21.20 3.33
N ILE A 175 -10.49 21.12 4.45
CA ILE A 175 -11.01 21.45 5.79
C ILE A 175 -10.48 22.78 6.29
N SER A 176 -11.34 23.51 7.00
CA SER A 176 -10.98 24.74 7.69
C SER A 176 -10.85 24.50 9.17
N VAL A 177 -9.79 25.01 9.78
CA VAL A 177 -9.56 25.00 11.23
C VAL A 177 -9.22 26.41 11.70
N GLN A 178 -9.15 26.62 13.00
CA GLN A 178 -8.68 27.87 13.57
C GLN A 178 -7.23 28.17 13.18
N LYS A 179 -6.78 29.40 13.37
CA LYS A 179 -5.37 29.75 13.14
C LYS A 179 -4.49 29.00 14.15
N TYR A 180 -3.45 28.34 13.64
CA TYR A 180 -2.50 27.62 14.49
C TYR A 180 -1.87 28.52 15.55
N SER A 181 -1.81 27.99 16.75
CA SER A 181 -1.14 28.60 17.89
C SER A 181 -0.32 27.56 18.64
N GLU A 182 1.00 27.69 18.60
CA GLU A 182 1.91 26.84 19.37
C GLU A 182 1.60 26.89 20.87
N LYS A 183 1.33 28.09 21.41
CA LYS A 183 0.97 28.27 22.82
C LYS A 183 -0.30 27.51 23.17
N ALA A 184 -1.32 27.54 22.31
CA ALA A 184 -2.56 26.80 22.52
C ALA A 184 -2.28 25.28 22.50
N LEU A 185 -1.47 24.80 21.54
CA LEU A 185 -1.12 23.39 21.45
C LEU A 185 -0.31 22.90 22.67
N ARG A 186 0.65 23.70 23.16
CA ARG A 186 1.39 23.38 24.40
C ARG A 186 0.46 23.30 25.62
N ASN A 187 -0.50 24.21 25.72
CA ASN A 187 -1.50 24.16 26.81
C ASN A 187 -2.41 22.93 26.69
N ALA A 188 -2.85 22.63 25.47
CA ALA A 188 -3.69 21.47 25.19
C ALA A 188 -3.06 20.13 25.54
N LEU A 189 -1.72 20.03 25.64
CA LEU A 189 -1.05 18.83 26.14
C LEU A 189 -1.52 18.44 27.56
N ASN A 190 -1.85 19.42 28.43
CA ASN A 190 -2.38 19.12 29.75
C ASN A 190 -3.79 18.54 29.67
N ASP A 191 -4.64 19.09 28.79
CA ASP A 191 -6.00 18.58 28.58
C ASP A 191 -5.95 17.18 27.99
N LEU A 192 -5.12 16.95 26.96
CA LEU A 192 -4.89 15.62 26.37
C LEU A 192 -4.37 14.63 27.40
N GLN A 193 -3.48 15.06 28.31
CA GLN A 193 -2.94 14.21 29.37
C GLN A 193 -4.03 13.76 30.34
N GLY A 194 -5.06 14.60 30.57
CA GLY A 194 -6.25 14.28 31.35
C GLY A 194 -7.12 13.18 30.71
N LEU A 195 -6.99 12.90 29.42
CA LEU A 195 -7.79 11.89 28.73
C LEU A 195 -7.19 10.47 28.78
N LEU A 196 -5.95 10.31 29.23
CA LEU A 196 -5.20 9.05 29.17
C LEU A 196 -5.71 7.95 30.13
N TYR A 197 -6.69 8.25 30.96
CA TYR A 197 -7.20 7.28 31.96
C TYR A 197 -8.24 6.31 31.37
N ALA A 198 -8.94 6.67 30.29
CA ALA A 198 -9.99 5.87 29.71
C ALA A 198 -10.01 5.94 28.16
N PRO A 199 -10.24 4.82 27.46
CA PRO A 199 -10.22 4.78 25.99
C PRO A 199 -11.29 5.69 25.35
N GLU A 200 -12.47 5.79 25.96
CA GLU A 200 -13.60 6.59 25.50
C GLU A 200 -13.31 8.09 25.45
N GLU A 201 -12.38 8.57 26.25
CA GLU A 201 -12.01 9.97 26.29
C GLU A 201 -11.25 10.43 25.03
N ALA A 202 -10.71 9.50 24.24
CA ALA A 202 -10.08 9.81 22.97
C ALA A 202 -11.01 10.53 21.97
N ARG A 203 -12.34 10.45 22.17
CA ARG A 203 -13.34 11.21 21.39
C ARG A 203 -13.14 12.72 21.42
N HIS A 204 -12.46 13.24 22.42
CA HIS A 204 -12.22 14.68 22.58
C HIS A 204 -10.97 15.17 21.82
N VAL A 205 -10.07 14.26 21.40
CA VAL A 205 -8.81 14.59 20.74
C VAL A 205 -9.02 15.43 19.46
N PRO A 206 -9.93 15.06 18.53
CA PRO A 206 -10.09 15.81 17.27
C PRO A 206 -10.46 17.28 17.54
N ARG A 207 -11.40 17.53 18.44
CA ARG A 207 -11.85 18.87 18.80
C ARG A 207 -10.71 19.71 19.39
N ILE A 208 -9.97 19.14 20.38
CA ILE A 208 -8.87 19.84 21.05
C ILE A 208 -7.80 20.27 20.03
N LEU A 209 -7.42 19.40 19.11
CA LEU A 209 -6.43 19.72 18.10
C LEU A 209 -6.91 20.77 17.09
N MET A 210 -8.17 20.68 16.65
CA MET A 210 -8.76 21.66 15.74
C MET A 210 -8.86 23.06 16.39
N GLU A 211 -9.15 23.16 17.66
CA GLU A 211 -9.16 24.40 18.45
C GLU A 211 -7.76 25.03 18.56
N CYS A 212 -6.70 24.22 18.49
CA CYS A 212 -5.32 24.69 18.40
C CYS A 212 -4.87 25.08 16.98
N GLY A 213 -5.71 24.84 15.97
CA GLY A 213 -5.38 25.07 14.56
C GLY A 213 -4.61 23.94 13.89
N VAL A 214 -4.60 22.75 14.48
CA VAL A 214 -4.01 21.55 13.91
C VAL A 214 -5.08 20.73 13.16
N ARG A 215 -4.85 20.43 11.89
CA ARG A 215 -5.72 19.54 11.11
C ARG A 215 -5.43 18.10 11.48
N PHE A 216 -6.37 17.45 12.18
CA PHE A 216 -6.27 16.07 12.59
C PHE A 216 -7.14 15.18 11.71
N ILE A 217 -6.53 14.22 11.02
CA ILE A 217 -7.19 13.41 9.99
C ILE A 217 -6.85 11.94 10.21
N LEU A 218 -7.87 11.08 10.14
CA LEU A 218 -7.72 9.64 10.20
C LEU A 218 -8.00 9.03 8.82
N VAL A 219 -7.00 8.40 8.22
CA VAL A 219 -7.15 7.68 6.95
C VAL A 219 -6.75 6.23 7.15
N GLU A 220 -7.66 5.33 6.82
CA GLU A 220 -7.37 3.90 6.89
C GLU A 220 -6.19 3.55 5.99
N LYS A 221 -5.22 2.79 6.51
CA LYS A 221 -4.03 2.39 5.74
C LYS A 221 -4.41 1.62 4.48
N LEU A 222 -3.65 1.81 3.43
CA LEU A 222 -3.72 0.92 2.26
C LEU A 222 -3.02 -0.43 2.56
N PRO A 223 -3.39 -1.51 1.89
CA PRO A 223 -2.61 -2.74 1.92
C PRO A 223 -1.14 -2.45 1.62
N GLN A 224 -0.22 -3.05 2.37
CA GLN A 224 1.22 -2.84 2.26
C GLN A 224 1.73 -1.41 2.61
N ALA A 225 0.87 -0.49 3.00
CA ALA A 225 1.26 0.78 3.56
C ALA A 225 1.47 0.64 5.07
N ASP A 226 2.67 0.30 5.49
CA ASP A 226 3.00 0.27 6.90
C ASP A 226 3.35 1.68 7.36
N ILE A 227 2.32 2.45 7.68
CA ILE A 227 2.38 3.83 8.14
C ILE A 227 1.55 3.96 9.41
N ASP A 228 2.07 4.62 10.42
CA ASP A 228 1.37 4.91 11.68
C ASP A 228 0.84 6.34 11.69
N GLY A 229 1.69 7.32 11.36
CA GLY A 229 1.38 8.71 11.33
C GLY A 229 2.14 9.51 10.29
N VAL A 230 1.81 10.77 10.16
CA VAL A 230 2.50 11.77 9.35
C VAL A 230 2.28 13.17 9.92
N CYS A 231 3.35 13.95 9.97
CA CYS A 231 3.30 15.38 10.22
C CYS A 231 3.80 16.13 8.97
N PHE A 232 3.03 17.10 8.50
CA PHE A 232 3.42 18.05 7.45
C PHE A 232 2.66 19.36 7.57
N TRP A 233 3.07 20.34 6.78
CA TRP A 233 2.45 21.66 6.77
C TRP A 233 1.92 22.00 5.37
N LEU A 234 0.69 22.51 5.27
CA LEU A 234 0.15 23.03 4.01
C LEU A 234 0.79 24.38 3.64
N ASN A 235 1.16 25.15 4.65
CA ASN A 235 1.92 26.39 4.62
C ASN A 235 2.49 26.63 6.02
N GLU A 236 3.30 27.68 6.21
CA GLU A 236 3.99 28.00 7.47
C GLU A 236 3.10 28.06 8.73
N ARG A 237 1.78 28.07 8.58
CA ARG A 237 0.81 28.23 9.69
C ARG A 237 -0.31 27.20 9.67
N SER A 238 -0.16 26.14 8.92
CA SER A 238 -1.23 25.18 8.72
C SER A 238 -0.72 23.73 8.90
N PRO A 239 -0.44 23.33 10.15
CA PRO A 239 0.04 21.98 10.45
C PRO A 239 -1.07 20.95 10.26
N VAL A 240 -0.65 19.76 9.82
CA VAL A 240 -1.49 18.59 9.61
C VAL A 240 -0.89 17.40 10.33
N ILE A 241 -1.73 16.67 11.05
CA ILE A 241 -1.42 15.35 11.61
C ILE A 241 -2.37 14.36 10.95
N GLY A 242 -1.81 13.42 10.20
CA GLY A 242 -2.52 12.27 9.65
C GLY A 242 -2.17 11.01 10.42
N MET A 243 -3.16 10.19 10.79
CA MET A 243 -2.91 8.89 11.43
C MET A 243 -3.67 7.77 10.73
N SER A 244 -3.03 6.61 10.64
CA SER A 244 -3.66 5.43 10.02
C SER A 244 -4.47 4.60 11.02
N THR A 245 -4.20 4.73 12.31
CA THR A 245 -4.73 3.87 13.37
C THR A 245 -4.70 2.37 13.01
N ARG A 246 -3.66 1.95 12.27
CA ARG A 246 -3.51 0.56 11.80
C ARG A 246 -3.54 -0.45 12.94
N ARG A 247 -2.98 -0.06 14.07
CA ARG A 247 -3.08 -0.78 15.33
C ARG A 247 -4.19 -0.13 16.15
N ASP A 248 -5.32 -0.81 16.28
CA ASP A 248 -6.47 -0.35 17.07
C ASP A 248 -6.20 -0.62 18.55
N LYS A 249 -5.23 0.09 19.15
CA LYS A 249 -4.80 -0.05 20.54
C LYS A 249 -4.56 1.30 21.16
N ILE A 250 -4.92 1.43 22.44
CA ILE A 250 -4.82 2.69 23.19
C ILE A 250 -3.38 3.20 23.34
N ASP A 251 -2.43 2.30 23.61
CA ASP A 251 -1.01 2.62 23.74
C ASP A 251 -0.43 3.17 22.44
N ASN A 252 -0.67 2.47 21.32
CA ASN A 252 -0.21 2.91 19.99
C ASN A 252 -0.83 4.26 19.59
N PHE A 253 -2.14 4.43 19.80
CA PHE A 253 -2.81 5.69 19.44
C PHE A 253 -2.20 6.90 20.15
N TRP A 254 -2.06 6.84 21.48
CA TRP A 254 -1.53 7.96 22.24
C TRP A 254 -0.06 8.21 22.02
N PHE A 255 0.71 7.15 21.80
CA PHE A 255 2.13 7.27 21.46
C PHE A 255 2.30 7.98 20.11
N VAL A 256 1.66 7.47 19.05
CA VAL A 256 1.74 8.06 17.70
C VAL A 256 1.23 9.50 17.72
N LEU A 257 0.05 9.75 18.33
CA LEU A 257 -0.50 11.09 18.41
C LEU A 257 0.47 12.09 19.07
N ARG A 258 1.05 11.71 20.21
CA ARG A 258 1.99 12.61 20.91
C ARG A 258 3.31 12.79 20.18
N HIS A 259 3.75 11.75 19.45
CA HIS A 259 4.90 11.80 18.58
C HIS A 259 4.68 12.84 17.46
N GLU A 260 3.57 12.78 16.74
CA GLU A 260 3.22 13.73 15.69
C GLU A 260 3.02 15.17 16.23
N ILE A 261 2.45 15.31 17.43
CA ILE A 261 2.34 16.62 18.09
C ILE A 261 3.74 17.21 18.37
N GLU A 262 4.73 16.37 18.73
CA GLU A 262 6.09 16.88 18.94
C GLU A 262 6.69 17.41 17.65
N HIS A 263 6.50 16.71 16.51
CA HIS A 263 6.95 17.23 15.22
C HIS A 263 6.30 18.59 14.87
N VAL A 264 5.00 18.77 15.16
CA VAL A 264 4.34 20.09 15.00
C VAL A 264 5.00 21.15 15.90
N LEU A 265 5.26 20.83 17.18
CA LEU A 265 5.84 21.77 18.15
C LEU A 265 7.30 22.14 17.82
N GLN A 266 8.03 21.25 17.18
CA GLN A 266 9.40 21.48 16.70
C GLN A 266 9.44 22.07 15.29
N MET A 267 8.26 22.33 14.68
CA MET A 267 8.11 22.84 13.32
C MET A 267 8.72 21.93 12.25
N HIS A 268 8.82 20.64 12.54
CA HIS A 268 9.24 19.63 11.56
C HIS A 268 8.15 19.46 10.48
N GLY A 269 8.53 18.99 9.29
CA GLY A 269 7.60 18.76 8.19
C GLY A 269 7.19 20.01 7.40
N GLN A 270 7.84 21.16 7.61
CA GLN A 270 7.61 22.37 6.81
C GLN A 270 8.22 22.26 5.41
N ASP A 271 9.45 21.77 5.32
CA ASP A 271 10.16 21.59 4.05
C ASP A 271 9.93 20.22 3.42
N THR A 272 9.67 19.22 4.24
CA THR A 272 9.44 17.82 3.82
C THR A 272 8.47 17.14 4.78
N GLU A 273 7.57 16.32 4.26
CA GLU A 273 6.64 15.55 5.07
C GLU A 273 7.38 14.54 5.97
N MET A 274 7.03 14.52 7.26
CA MET A 274 7.52 13.53 8.22
C MET A 274 6.56 12.34 8.21
N ILE A 275 7.01 11.21 7.66
CA ILE A 275 6.21 9.97 7.56
C ILE A 275 6.77 8.98 8.57
N ASP A 276 5.92 8.54 9.49
CA ASP A 276 6.30 7.62 10.53
C ASP A 276 5.69 6.23 10.30
N ALA A 277 6.57 5.26 10.22
CA ALA A 277 6.22 3.87 10.07
C ALA A 277 6.92 3.04 11.15
N GLU A 278 6.22 2.04 11.68
CA GLU A 278 6.77 1.11 12.67
C GLU A 278 7.30 1.77 13.95
N LEU A 279 6.58 2.81 14.44
CA LEU A 279 6.92 3.52 15.69
C LEU A 279 6.88 2.62 16.93
N GLU A 280 6.09 1.54 16.89
CA GLU A 280 5.97 0.57 17.98
C GLU A 280 5.96 -0.88 17.47
N GLY A 281 6.36 -1.82 18.33
CA GLY A 281 6.39 -3.25 18.06
C GLY A 281 7.82 -3.80 17.96
N GLU A 282 7.96 -5.06 17.49
CA GLU A 282 9.25 -5.76 17.41
C GLU A 282 10.31 -5.05 16.56
N ARG A 283 9.90 -4.15 15.66
CA ARG A 283 10.78 -3.41 14.76
C ARG A 283 10.96 -1.93 15.12
N ALA A 284 10.32 -1.47 16.20
CA ALA A 284 10.46 -0.08 16.63
C ALA A 284 11.90 0.21 17.06
N GLY A 285 12.54 1.19 16.43
CA GLY A 285 13.87 1.62 16.81
C GLY A 285 15.02 0.67 16.44
N THR A 286 14.82 -0.32 15.55
CA THR A 286 15.87 -1.27 15.13
C THR A 286 16.83 -0.73 14.07
N GLY A 287 16.64 0.51 13.58
CA GLY A 287 17.57 1.16 12.66
C GLY A 287 18.89 1.55 13.34
N SER A 288 20.00 1.42 12.64
CA SER A 288 21.36 1.65 13.16
C SER A 288 21.66 3.10 13.56
N SER A 289 20.77 4.05 13.30
CA SER A 289 20.86 5.46 13.71
C SER A 289 19.49 6.14 13.60
N ILE A 290 18.82 6.34 14.73
CA ILE A 290 17.58 7.13 14.78
C ILE A 290 17.95 8.61 14.69
N PRO A 291 17.37 9.42 13.76
CA PRO A 291 17.57 10.85 13.72
C PRO A 291 17.26 11.53 15.06
N GLU A 292 17.95 12.61 15.37
CA GLU A 292 17.76 13.34 16.63
C GLU A 292 16.29 13.80 16.80
N GLU A 293 15.66 14.23 15.72
CA GLU A 293 14.25 14.65 15.67
C GLU A 293 13.32 13.53 16.12
N GLU A 294 13.53 12.32 15.60
CA GLU A 294 12.76 11.12 15.96
C GLU A 294 13.03 10.70 17.42
N ARG A 295 14.26 10.83 17.88
CA ARG A 295 14.62 10.52 19.26
C ARG A 295 13.91 11.45 20.25
N ILE A 296 13.82 12.74 19.92
CA ILE A 296 13.09 13.74 20.71
C ILE A 296 11.60 13.41 20.73
N ALA A 297 11.00 13.16 19.55
CA ALA A 297 9.57 12.85 19.43
C ALA A 297 9.20 11.56 20.16
N ASN A 298 10.00 10.50 20.02
CA ASN A 298 9.81 9.24 20.73
C ASN A 298 9.91 9.41 22.25
N GLY A 299 10.91 10.17 22.72
CA GLY A 299 11.09 10.46 24.14
C GLY A 299 9.91 11.24 24.72
N ALA A 300 9.42 12.25 23.99
CA ALA A 300 8.25 13.03 24.37
C ALA A 300 6.98 12.16 24.42
N ALA A 301 6.77 11.30 23.43
CA ALA A 301 5.64 10.38 23.36
C ALA A 301 5.65 9.37 24.51
N ALA A 302 6.79 8.74 24.75
CA ALA A 302 6.93 7.77 25.84
C ALA A 302 6.64 8.40 27.20
N ASN A 303 7.25 9.56 27.48
CA ASN A 303 7.09 10.25 28.77
C ASN A 303 5.66 10.80 28.98
N PHE A 304 4.99 11.21 27.90
CA PHE A 304 3.59 11.65 27.94
C PHE A 304 2.64 10.52 28.29
N CYS A 305 2.80 9.36 27.65
CA CYS A 305 1.98 8.18 27.91
C CYS A 305 2.18 7.68 29.36
N VAL A 306 3.44 7.49 29.75
CA VAL A 306 3.81 7.04 31.09
C VAL A 306 5.07 7.79 31.52
N PRO A 307 5.04 8.58 32.61
CA PRO A 307 6.23 9.28 33.08
C PRO A 307 7.41 8.33 33.28
N THR A 308 8.47 8.53 32.49
CA THR A 308 9.60 7.59 32.36
C THR A 308 10.25 7.27 33.70
N GLU A 309 10.54 8.27 34.53
CA GLU A 309 11.14 8.08 35.86
C GLU A 309 10.28 7.23 36.79
N LYS A 310 8.93 7.44 36.73
CA LYS A 310 7.99 6.66 37.54
C LYS A 310 7.92 5.20 37.06
N LEU A 311 7.96 4.97 35.75
CA LEU A 311 7.97 3.62 35.19
C LEU A 311 9.28 2.90 35.52
N ASP A 312 10.41 3.57 35.40
CA ASP A 312 11.74 3.03 35.74
C ASP A 312 11.80 2.63 37.22
N SER A 313 11.34 3.50 38.10
CA SER A 313 11.25 3.22 39.54
C SER A 313 10.31 2.06 39.83
N PHE A 314 9.15 1.97 39.16
CA PHE A 314 8.23 0.85 39.29
C PHE A 314 8.87 -0.46 38.83
N MET A 315 9.46 -0.49 37.64
CA MET A 315 10.09 -1.68 37.10
C MET A 315 11.26 -2.14 37.95
N LYS A 316 12.12 -1.22 38.40
CA LYS A 316 13.24 -1.56 39.29
C LYS A 316 12.80 -2.19 40.61
N ARG A 317 11.72 -1.69 41.22
CA ARG A 317 11.19 -2.24 42.48
C ARG A 317 10.52 -3.60 42.32
N LYS A 318 9.96 -3.89 41.14
CA LYS A 318 9.19 -5.11 40.87
C LYS A 318 9.98 -6.19 40.14
N HIS A 319 11.17 -5.87 39.67
CA HIS A 319 12.05 -6.83 39.00
C HIS A 319 12.34 -8.04 39.93
N PRO A 320 12.36 -9.28 39.38
CA PRO A 320 12.06 -9.64 38.00
C PRO A 320 10.58 -10.00 37.75
N PHE A 321 9.70 -9.89 38.77
CA PHE A 321 8.32 -10.34 38.70
C PHE A 321 7.34 -9.16 38.65
N TYR A 322 6.69 -9.00 37.49
CA TYR A 322 5.71 -7.96 37.25
C TYR A 322 4.30 -8.57 37.31
N TYR A 323 3.66 -8.53 38.50
CA TYR A 323 2.32 -9.06 38.63
C TYR A 323 1.27 -8.05 38.15
N GLU A 324 0.19 -8.57 37.54
CA GLU A 324 -0.92 -7.79 37.03
C GLU A 324 -1.47 -6.78 38.05
N LYS A 325 -1.70 -7.21 39.29
CA LYS A 325 -2.19 -6.34 40.36
C LYS A 325 -1.30 -5.12 40.61
N ASP A 326 0.01 -5.27 40.44
CA ASP A 326 0.96 -4.19 40.65
C ASP A 326 0.91 -3.19 39.47
N VAL A 327 0.74 -3.66 38.25
CA VAL A 327 0.56 -2.82 37.06
C VAL A 327 -0.72 -2.00 37.15
N ILE A 328 -1.83 -2.63 37.56
CA ILE A 328 -3.11 -1.94 37.74
C ILE A 328 -3.03 -0.89 38.88
N ALA A 329 -2.39 -1.24 39.99
CA ALA A 329 -2.20 -0.31 41.11
C ALA A 329 -1.32 0.89 40.65
N PHE A 330 -0.25 0.64 39.92
CA PHE A 330 0.61 1.69 39.38
C PHE A 330 -0.17 2.61 38.42
N ALA A 331 -0.95 2.02 37.49
CA ALA A 331 -1.79 2.77 36.56
C ALA A 331 -2.74 3.75 37.28
N ARG A 332 -3.41 3.28 38.38
CA ARG A 332 -4.28 4.13 39.21
C ARG A 332 -3.52 5.26 39.87
N ILE A 333 -2.32 4.99 40.41
CA ILE A 333 -1.50 6.00 41.11
C ILE A 333 -1.10 7.14 40.15
N ILE A 334 -0.80 6.83 38.91
CA ILE A 334 -0.35 7.84 37.94
C ILE A 334 -1.50 8.40 37.08
N GLY A 335 -2.73 7.94 37.29
CA GLY A 335 -3.94 8.39 36.56
C GLY A 335 -3.88 8.01 35.07
N ARG A 336 -3.47 6.79 34.73
CA ARG A 336 -3.35 6.29 33.37
C ARG A 336 -4.14 5.00 33.16
N HIS A 337 -4.62 4.77 31.95
CA HIS A 337 -5.17 3.46 31.60
C HIS A 337 -4.08 2.39 31.64
N PRO A 338 -4.34 1.18 32.22
CA PRO A 338 -3.34 0.11 32.32
C PRO A 338 -2.69 -0.25 31.00
N GLY A 339 -3.41 -0.18 29.86
CA GLY A 339 -2.90 -0.45 28.54
C GLY A 339 -1.68 0.40 28.13
N LEU A 340 -1.61 1.65 28.61
CA LEU A 340 -0.45 2.52 28.32
C LEU A 340 0.83 2.00 29.01
N ILE A 341 0.68 1.54 30.26
CA ILE A 341 1.80 0.95 31.01
C ILE A 341 2.22 -0.37 30.37
N VAL A 342 1.23 -1.21 30.05
CA VAL A 342 1.45 -2.51 29.41
C VAL A 342 2.17 -2.34 28.08
N GLY A 343 1.76 -1.41 27.20
CA GLY A 343 2.44 -1.16 25.92
C GLY A 343 3.92 -0.81 26.10
N GLN A 344 4.25 0.12 27.00
CA GLN A 344 5.64 0.46 27.29
C GLN A 344 6.42 -0.67 27.98
N MET A 345 5.79 -1.47 28.83
CA MET A 345 6.43 -2.64 29.43
C MET A 345 6.70 -3.73 28.39
N GLN A 346 5.75 -3.98 27.48
CA GLN A 346 5.94 -4.92 26.37
C GLN A 346 7.17 -4.56 25.54
N TYR A 347 7.31 -3.28 25.17
CA TYR A 347 8.48 -2.79 24.43
C TYR A 347 9.78 -2.99 25.20
N ARG A 348 9.83 -2.62 26.50
CA ARG A 348 11.05 -2.73 27.32
C ARG A 348 11.46 -4.16 27.66
N LEU A 349 10.48 -5.08 27.74
CA LEU A 349 10.69 -6.48 28.08
C LEU A 349 10.85 -7.38 26.83
N ASP A 350 10.60 -6.81 25.64
CA ASP A 350 10.48 -7.54 24.38
C ASP A 350 9.48 -8.71 24.47
N ARG A 351 8.33 -8.43 25.14
CA ARG A 351 7.28 -9.43 25.39
C ARG A 351 5.91 -8.88 25.06
N TYR A 352 5.50 -8.99 23.80
CA TYR A 352 4.24 -8.42 23.28
C TYR A 352 2.99 -9.23 23.66
N ASP A 353 3.18 -10.41 24.23
CA ASP A 353 2.11 -11.25 24.83
C ASP A 353 1.72 -10.78 26.24
N TYR A 354 2.64 -10.08 26.93
CA TYR A 354 2.47 -9.71 28.32
C TYR A 354 1.26 -8.79 28.54
N LEU A 355 0.28 -9.28 29.30
CA LEU A 355 -0.96 -8.56 29.66
C LEU A 355 -1.70 -7.90 28.49
N ALA A 356 -1.57 -8.44 27.26
CA ALA A 356 -2.10 -7.84 26.02
C ALA A 356 -3.62 -7.56 26.07
N ARG A 357 -4.38 -8.21 26.96
CA ARG A 357 -5.81 -7.96 27.20
C ARG A 357 -6.13 -6.54 27.67
N TYR A 358 -5.14 -5.82 28.20
CA TYR A 358 -5.30 -4.41 28.64
C TYR A 358 -5.11 -3.41 27.50
N LEU A 359 -4.66 -3.83 26.32
CA LEU A 359 -4.53 -2.98 25.15
C LEU A 359 -5.91 -2.74 24.53
N ALA A 360 -6.70 -1.87 25.18
CA ALA A 360 -8.06 -1.56 24.75
C ALA A 360 -8.12 -1.01 23.32
N LYS A 361 -9.19 -1.36 22.60
CA LYS A 361 -9.49 -0.77 21.29
C LYS A 361 -9.90 0.70 21.46
N ILE A 362 -9.41 1.55 20.58
CA ILE A 362 -9.57 3.01 20.66
C ILE A 362 -10.36 3.59 19.49
N ARG A 363 -10.27 2.97 18.32
CA ARG A 363 -10.80 3.50 17.06
C ARG A 363 -12.28 3.84 17.14
N GLN A 364 -13.09 2.98 17.75
CA GLN A 364 -14.53 3.19 17.89
C GLN A 364 -14.89 4.48 18.65
N PHE A 365 -13.99 5.00 19.47
CA PHE A 365 -14.22 6.22 20.25
C PHE A 365 -13.71 7.46 19.51
N VAL A 366 -12.61 7.37 18.79
CA VAL A 366 -12.00 8.53 18.12
C VAL A 366 -12.60 8.83 16.75
N LEU A 367 -13.02 7.80 16.00
CA LEU A 367 -13.58 7.97 14.65
C LEU A 367 -14.81 8.88 14.58
N PRO A 368 -15.84 8.74 15.44
CA PRO A 368 -17.08 9.51 15.31
C PRO A 368 -16.89 11.04 15.41
N GLY A 369 -15.85 11.48 16.09
CA GLY A 369 -15.52 12.90 16.23
C GLY A 369 -14.44 13.40 15.26
N SER A 370 -13.89 12.51 14.43
CA SER A 370 -12.76 12.81 13.55
C SER A 370 -13.21 13.04 12.10
N ILE A 371 -12.37 13.74 11.36
CA ILE A 371 -12.40 13.73 9.91
C ILE A 371 -11.71 12.44 9.47
N ALA A 372 -12.49 11.51 8.91
CA ALA A 372 -12.02 10.15 8.66
C ALA A 372 -12.33 9.68 7.24
N ASP A 373 -11.41 8.92 6.63
CA ASP A 373 -11.59 8.23 5.35
C ASP A 373 -11.20 6.74 5.53
N GLY A 374 -12.17 5.87 5.42
CA GLY A 374 -12.07 4.43 5.65
C GLY A 374 -13.04 3.95 6.72
N TRP A 375 -13.01 2.65 7.05
CA TRP A 375 -13.88 2.00 8.05
C TRP A 375 -15.38 2.31 7.86
N GLY A 376 -15.83 2.48 6.59
CA GLY A 376 -17.22 2.84 6.27
C GLY A 376 -17.56 4.33 6.37
N GLN A 377 -16.58 5.16 6.69
CA GLN A 377 -16.71 6.62 6.67
C GLN A 377 -15.86 7.20 5.53
N VAL A 378 -16.37 8.19 4.82
CA VAL A 378 -15.66 8.84 3.72
C VAL A 378 -15.89 10.35 3.81
N VAL A 379 -14.80 11.09 3.80
CA VAL A 379 -14.87 12.55 3.64
C VAL A 379 -15.02 12.88 2.17
N PRO A 380 -16.10 13.56 1.74
CA PRO A 380 -16.22 14.04 0.39
C PRO A 380 -15.14 15.10 0.14
N VAL A 381 -14.24 14.81 -0.80
CA VAL A 381 -13.23 15.75 -1.27
C VAL A 381 -13.52 16.03 -2.73
N SER A 382 -13.79 17.27 -3.07
CA SER A 382 -13.90 17.72 -4.46
C SER A 382 -12.49 17.67 -5.08
N LEU A 383 -12.28 16.72 -6.02
CA LEU A 383 -11.05 16.66 -6.80
C LEU A 383 -11.05 17.68 -7.93
#